data_1df7031f768989d62827dda6b8e09df6
#
_entry.id   1df7031f768989d62827dda6b8e09df6
#
_cell.length_a   1.000
_cell.length_b   1.000
_cell.length_c   1.000
_cell.angle_alpha   90.00
_cell.angle_beta   90.00
_cell.angle_gamma   90.00
#
_symmetry.space_group_name_H-M   'P 1'
#
loop_
_entity.id
_entity.type
_entity.pdbx_description
1 polymer ?
#
loop_
_entity_poly.entity_id
_entity_poly.type
_entity_poly.pdbx_seq_one_letter_code
_entity_poly.pdbx_strand_id
1 'polypeptide(L)'
;GTPEYAEILSKMRQALSDHIRVTGDLGFFLPTSRTGHILYDKVRKEKYPLNELYTLVETAGTATTASLPMLEEAITNPLSEMRFWGVVGYAKLAREKQISSCPQALLALLQDSNPYIASEAAYAAAYLGKSQESVARLIIPTEEKYRKIGYSSLECLSLDPDMRDCIRPFLPELREAAET
;
A
#
# COMPACT_ATOMS: atom_id res chain seq x y z
N GLY A 1 -18.78 -13.92 0.45
CA GLY A 1 -19.69 -14.17 -0.69
C GLY A 1 -20.43 -15.49 -0.51
N THR A 2 -21.64 -15.60 -1.04
CA THR A 2 -22.39 -16.86 -1.00
C THR A 2 -21.76 -17.89 -1.96
N PRO A 3 -21.76 -19.20 -1.62
CA PRO A 3 -21.20 -20.24 -2.48
C PRO A 3 -21.76 -20.24 -3.92
N GLU A 4 -23.01 -19.83 -4.05
CA GLU A 4 -23.73 -19.74 -5.34
C GLU A 4 -23.02 -18.85 -6.38
N TYR A 5 -22.33 -17.78 -5.93
CA TYR A 5 -21.64 -16.87 -6.84
C TYR A 5 -20.14 -17.11 -6.95
N ALA A 6 -19.60 -18.10 -6.23
CA ALA A 6 -18.16 -18.35 -6.19
C ALA A 6 -17.56 -18.64 -7.57
N GLU A 7 -18.26 -19.45 -8.38
CA GLU A 7 -17.82 -19.79 -9.74
C GLU A 7 -17.87 -18.56 -10.68
N ILE A 8 -18.94 -17.78 -10.60
CA ILE A 8 -19.10 -16.55 -11.40
C ILE A 8 -18.00 -15.56 -11.04
N LEU A 9 -17.76 -15.35 -9.75
CA LEU A 9 -16.71 -14.46 -9.27
C LEU A 9 -15.33 -14.90 -9.74
N SER A 10 -15.04 -16.21 -9.71
CA SER A 10 -13.78 -16.75 -10.20
C SER A 10 -13.60 -16.49 -11.70
N LYS A 11 -14.63 -16.75 -12.52
CA LYS A 11 -14.61 -16.46 -13.96
C LYS A 11 -14.41 -14.97 -14.26
N MET A 12 -15.09 -14.10 -13.53
CA MET A 12 -14.96 -12.65 -13.71
C MET A 12 -13.56 -12.16 -13.32
N ARG A 13 -12.98 -12.66 -12.24
CA ARG A 13 -11.60 -12.34 -11.83
C ARG A 13 -10.59 -12.80 -12.87
N GLN A 14 -10.75 -14.01 -13.40
CA GLN A 14 -9.88 -14.52 -14.45
C GLN A 14 -9.98 -13.66 -15.71
N ALA A 15 -11.19 -13.34 -16.17
CA ALA A 15 -11.37 -12.48 -17.35
C ALA A 15 -10.77 -11.09 -17.17
N LEU A 16 -10.86 -10.51 -15.96
CA LEU A 16 -10.24 -9.23 -15.63
C LEU A 16 -8.71 -9.34 -15.64
N SER A 17 -8.15 -10.37 -15.04
CA SER A 17 -6.71 -10.63 -15.02
C SER A 17 -6.15 -10.78 -16.44
N ASP A 18 -6.83 -11.55 -17.28
CA ASP A 18 -6.45 -11.75 -18.67
C ASP A 18 -6.51 -10.44 -19.46
N HIS A 19 -7.56 -9.63 -19.27
CA HIS A 19 -7.72 -8.33 -19.91
C HIS A 19 -6.59 -7.37 -19.52
N ILE A 20 -6.30 -7.24 -18.23
CA ILE A 20 -5.21 -6.40 -17.69
C ILE A 20 -3.88 -6.77 -18.34
N ARG A 21 -3.57 -8.08 -18.43
CA ARG A 21 -2.31 -8.57 -19.02
C ARG A 21 -2.22 -8.32 -20.52
N VAL A 22 -3.30 -8.56 -21.25
CA VAL A 22 -3.35 -8.35 -22.71
C VAL A 22 -3.25 -6.86 -23.07
N THR A 23 -3.91 -6.00 -22.31
CA THR A 23 -3.89 -4.55 -22.57
C THR A 23 -2.62 -3.86 -22.05
N GLY A 24 -1.86 -4.51 -21.15
CA GLY A 24 -0.72 -3.89 -20.46
C GLY A 24 -1.18 -2.70 -19.60
N ASP A 25 -2.21 -2.90 -18.79
CA ASP A 25 -2.81 -1.82 -17.99
C ASP A 25 -1.79 -1.21 -17.02
N LEU A 26 -1.62 0.10 -17.11
CA LEU A 26 -0.70 0.89 -16.28
C LEU A 26 -1.40 1.52 -15.06
N GLY A 27 -2.65 1.16 -14.79
CA GLY A 27 -3.44 1.65 -13.67
C GLY A 27 -2.83 1.36 -12.29
N PHE A 28 -1.96 0.36 -12.19
CA PHE A 28 -1.30 -0.06 -10.95
C PHE A 28 -0.02 0.70 -10.61
N PHE A 29 0.40 1.61 -11.49
CA PHE A 29 1.56 2.47 -11.23
C PHE A 29 1.20 3.62 -10.30
N LEU A 30 2.14 4.01 -9.46
CA LEU A 30 1.97 5.13 -8.53
C LEU A 30 1.80 6.46 -9.28
N PRO A 31 1.02 7.41 -8.73
CA PRO A 31 0.87 8.73 -9.34
C PRO A 31 2.20 9.45 -9.59
N THR A 32 3.20 9.24 -8.74
CA THR A 32 4.56 9.76 -8.91
C THR A 32 5.28 9.22 -10.14
N SER A 33 4.89 8.03 -10.62
CA SER A 33 5.44 7.40 -11.82
C SER A 33 4.65 7.73 -13.09
N ARG A 34 3.44 8.32 -12.96
CA ARG A 34 2.52 8.61 -14.08
C ARG A 34 2.75 9.98 -14.72
N THR A 35 3.98 10.48 -14.74
CA THR A 35 4.30 11.79 -15.30
C THR A 35 4.45 11.71 -16.83
N GLY A 36 3.37 11.99 -17.56
CA GLY A 36 3.38 12.17 -19.02
C GLY A 36 3.82 10.94 -19.82
N HIS A 37 4.56 11.16 -20.90
CA HIS A 37 5.09 10.11 -21.80
C HIS A 37 6.12 9.20 -21.12
N ILE A 38 6.63 9.59 -19.96
CA ILE A 38 7.73 8.90 -19.26
C ILE A 38 7.33 7.48 -18.88
N LEU A 39 6.10 7.26 -18.40
CA LEU A 39 5.66 5.93 -17.97
C LEU A 39 5.61 4.94 -19.13
N TYR A 40 5.00 5.33 -20.26
CA TYR A 40 4.90 4.46 -21.43
C TYR A 40 6.27 4.09 -21.98
N ASP A 41 7.17 5.08 -22.07
CA ASP A 41 8.54 4.88 -22.50
C ASP A 41 9.33 3.99 -21.55
N LYS A 42 9.20 4.21 -20.23
CA LYS A 42 9.83 3.39 -19.18
C LYS A 42 9.40 1.93 -19.31
N VAL A 43 8.11 1.68 -19.36
CA VAL A 43 7.57 0.32 -19.46
C VAL A 43 8.05 -0.39 -20.72
N ARG A 44 8.03 0.30 -21.86
CA ARG A 44 8.33 -0.29 -23.15
C ARG A 44 9.82 -0.43 -23.43
N LYS A 45 10.61 0.59 -23.09
CA LYS A 45 12.07 0.62 -23.36
C LYS A 45 12.89 -0.11 -22.30
N GLU A 46 12.49 -0.02 -21.04
CA GLU A 46 13.20 -0.61 -19.92
C GLU A 46 12.75 -2.04 -19.59
N LYS A 47 11.83 -2.61 -20.37
CA LYS A 47 11.29 -3.97 -20.15
C LYS A 47 10.80 -4.16 -18.71
N TYR A 48 9.98 -3.22 -18.25
CA TYR A 48 9.41 -3.29 -16.91
C TYR A 48 8.70 -4.64 -16.69
N PRO A 49 8.87 -5.29 -15.53
CA PRO A 49 8.32 -6.63 -15.26
C PRO A 49 6.80 -6.54 -14.95
N LEU A 50 5.98 -6.23 -15.97
CA LEU A 50 4.54 -6.02 -15.81
C LEU A 50 3.82 -7.26 -15.28
N ASN A 51 4.19 -8.46 -15.75
CA ASN A 51 3.53 -9.68 -15.31
C ASN A 51 3.78 -9.98 -13.84
N GLU A 52 5.00 -9.72 -13.36
CA GLU A 52 5.37 -9.83 -11.96
C GLU A 52 4.61 -8.80 -11.12
N LEU A 53 4.49 -7.56 -11.61
CA LEU A 53 3.69 -6.52 -10.95
C LEU A 53 2.22 -6.94 -10.84
N TYR A 54 1.60 -7.41 -11.92
CA TYR A 54 0.20 -7.85 -11.90
C TYR A 54 -0.02 -9.03 -10.95
N THR A 55 0.91 -9.99 -10.94
CA THR A 55 0.85 -11.11 -9.99
C THR A 55 0.94 -10.63 -8.55
N LEU A 56 1.81 -9.67 -8.27
CA LEU A 56 1.93 -9.08 -6.94
C LEU A 56 0.67 -8.30 -6.53
N VAL A 57 0.07 -7.53 -7.45
CA VAL A 57 -1.19 -6.80 -7.23
C VAL A 57 -2.32 -7.76 -6.85
N GLU A 58 -2.49 -8.83 -7.61
CA GLU A 58 -3.48 -9.87 -7.35
C GLU A 58 -3.22 -10.53 -5.98
N THR A 59 -1.95 -10.86 -5.70
CA THR A 59 -1.52 -11.41 -4.41
C THR A 59 -1.81 -10.46 -3.26
N ALA A 60 -1.48 -9.18 -3.38
CA ALA A 60 -1.73 -8.18 -2.33
C ALA A 60 -3.22 -8.05 -2.02
N GLY A 61 -4.08 -8.02 -3.06
CA GLY A 61 -5.54 -7.93 -2.91
C GLY A 61 -6.18 -9.15 -2.24
N THR A 62 -5.57 -10.34 -2.36
CA THR A 62 -6.07 -11.61 -1.82
C THR A 62 -5.13 -12.20 -0.75
N ALA A 63 -4.19 -11.42 -0.22
CA ALA A 63 -3.12 -11.88 0.65
C ALA A 63 -3.64 -12.70 1.84
N THR A 64 -2.92 -13.78 2.07
CA THR A 64 -2.99 -14.65 3.26
C THR A 64 -1.57 -14.82 3.81
N THR A 65 -1.40 -15.46 4.94
CA THR A 65 -0.06 -15.73 5.50
C THR A 65 0.84 -16.52 4.55
N ALA A 66 0.28 -17.30 3.64
CA ALA A 66 1.04 -17.98 2.58
C ALA A 66 1.66 -17.02 1.56
N SER A 67 1.18 -15.79 1.48
CA SER A 67 1.71 -14.75 0.58
C SER A 67 2.96 -14.05 1.14
N LEU A 68 3.28 -14.23 2.43
CA LEU A 68 4.38 -13.52 3.10
C LEU A 68 5.72 -13.58 2.36
N PRO A 69 6.20 -14.73 1.84
CA PRO A 69 7.48 -14.75 1.15
C PRO A 69 7.55 -13.80 -0.06
N MET A 70 6.48 -13.73 -0.85
CA MET A 70 6.40 -12.81 -1.99
C MET A 70 6.32 -11.35 -1.54
N LEU A 71 5.57 -11.07 -0.47
CA LEU A 71 5.45 -9.71 0.06
C LEU A 71 6.77 -9.23 0.68
N GLU A 72 7.52 -10.11 1.35
CA GLU A 72 8.86 -9.81 1.90
C GLU A 72 9.86 -9.45 0.80
N GLU A 73 9.88 -10.20 -0.29
CA GLU A 73 10.69 -9.88 -1.46
C GLU A 73 10.26 -8.53 -2.07
N ALA A 74 8.96 -8.31 -2.21
CA ALA A 74 8.40 -7.11 -2.82
C ALA A 74 8.76 -5.83 -2.05
N ILE A 75 8.66 -5.81 -0.71
CA ILE A 75 8.97 -4.60 0.09
C ILE A 75 10.44 -4.18 0.06
N THR A 76 11.33 -5.04 -0.40
CA THR A 76 12.76 -4.76 -0.57
C THR A 76 13.17 -4.53 -2.02
N ASN A 77 12.20 -4.58 -2.96
CA ASN A 77 12.46 -4.47 -4.39
C ASN A 77 12.94 -3.06 -4.78
N PRO A 78 13.87 -2.90 -5.73
CA PRO A 78 14.31 -1.59 -6.22
C PRO A 78 13.19 -0.79 -6.90
N LEU A 79 12.18 -1.46 -7.48
CA LEU A 79 11.06 -0.81 -8.16
C LEU A 79 10.00 -0.34 -7.14
N SER A 80 9.64 0.94 -7.22
CA SER A 80 8.69 1.57 -6.27
C SER A 80 7.31 0.92 -6.29
N GLU A 81 6.81 0.55 -7.46
CA GLU A 81 5.51 -0.12 -7.58
C GLU A 81 5.49 -1.48 -6.90
N MET A 82 6.60 -2.24 -7.01
CA MET A 82 6.73 -3.53 -6.30
C MET A 82 6.71 -3.32 -4.79
N ARG A 83 7.50 -2.35 -4.28
CA ARG A 83 7.48 -2.03 -2.84
C ARG A 83 6.09 -1.62 -2.36
N PHE A 84 5.43 -0.74 -3.12
CA PHE A 84 4.09 -0.25 -2.77
C PHE A 84 3.10 -1.41 -2.63
N TRP A 85 2.98 -2.26 -3.64
CA TRP A 85 2.03 -3.37 -3.61
C TRP A 85 2.40 -4.45 -2.59
N GLY A 86 3.70 -4.64 -2.32
CA GLY A 86 4.15 -5.44 -1.19
C GLY A 86 3.63 -4.91 0.15
N VAL A 87 3.72 -3.59 0.36
CA VAL A 87 3.19 -2.93 1.58
C VAL A 87 1.67 -3.03 1.66
N VAL A 88 0.94 -2.86 0.54
CA VAL A 88 -0.53 -3.05 0.50
C VAL A 88 -0.93 -4.45 0.97
N GLY A 89 -0.19 -5.49 0.54
CA GLY A 89 -0.40 -6.86 1.02
C GLY A 89 -0.16 -7.00 2.53
N TYR A 90 0.90 -6.38 3.06
CA TYR A 90 1.16 -6.34 4.49
C TYR A 90 0.07 -5.60 5.27
N ALA A 91 -0.40 -4.45 4.77
CA ALA A 91 -1.47 -3.68 5.38
C ALA A 91 -2.76 -4.50 5.50
N LYS A 92 -3.10 -5.26 4.45
CA LYS A 92 -4.24 -6.18 4.48
C LYS A 92 -4.08 -7.24 5.56
N LEU A 93 -2.94 -7.95 5.59
CA LEU A 93 -2.69 -9.00 6.59
C LEU A 93 -2.71 -8.47 8.03
N ALA A 94 -2.14 -7.29 8.24
CA ALA A 94 -2.12 -6.63 9.54
C ALA A 94 -3.52 -6.24 10.00
N ARG A 95 -4.30 -5.56 9.14
CA ARG A 95 -5.68 -5.15 9.42
C ARG A 95 -6.60 -6.35 9.70
N GLU A 96 -6.41 -7.44 8.99
CA GLU A 96 -7.15 -8.70 9.19
C GLU A 96 -6.60 -9.53 10.37
N LYS A 97 -5.61 -9.00 11.11
CA LYS A 97 -4.99 -9.67 12.29
C LYS A 97 -4.39 -11.04 11.95
N GLN A 98 -4.01 -11.26 10.68
CA GLN A 98 -3.35 -12.48 10.23
C GLN A 98 -1.86 -12.52 10.61
N ILE A 99 -1.27 -11.36 10.85
CA ILE A 99 0.11 -11.17 11.33
C ILE A 99 0.12 -10.18 12.49
N SER A 100 1.11 -10.30 13.39
CA SER A 100 1.25 -9.43 14.57
C SER A 100 2.65 -8.81 14.71
N SER A 101 3.61 -9.26 13.92
CA SER A 101 4.98 -8.72 13.95
C SER A 101 5.21 -7.79 12.78
N CYS A 102 5.87 -6.65 13.07
CA CYS A 102 6.26 -5.67 12.06
C CYS A 102 7.70 -5.97 11.60
N PRO A 103 7.92 -6.40 10.34
CA PRO A 103 9.27 -6.65 9.85
C PRO A 103 10.10 -5.36 9.82
N GLN A 104 11.40 -5.45 10.07
CA GLN A 104 12.30 -4.31 10.03
C GLN A 104 12.34 -3.66 8.62
N ALA A 105 12.22 -4.45 7.57
CA ALA A 105 12.14 -3.95 6.20
C ALA A 105 10.90 -3.07 5.98
N LEU A 106 9.74 -3.43 6.55
CA LEU A 106 8.54 -2.61 6.49
C LEU A 106 8.72 -1.30 7.26
N LEU A 107 9.33 -1.33 8.44
CA LEU A 107 9.64 -0.11 9.21
C LEU A 107 10.61 0.82 8.46
N ALA A 108 11.57 0.29 7.74
CA ALA A 108 12.48 1.09 6.92
C ALA A 108 11.75 1.88 5.84
N LEU A 109 10.64 1.37 5.32
CA LEU A 109 9.83 2.04 4.30
C LEU A 109 9.05 3.27 4.83
N LEU A 110 8.99 3.50 6.14
CA LEU A 110 8.52 4.78 6.69
C LEU A 110 9.38 5.96 6.20
N GLN A 111 10.61 5.70 5.80
CA GLN A 111 11.55 6.67 5.26
C GLN A 111 11.73 6.54 3.74
N ASP A 112 10.86 5.79 3.05
CA ASP A 112 10.92 5.70 1.59
C ASP A 112 10.77 7.09 0.95
N SER A 113 11.56 7.35 -0.08
CA SER A 113 11.53 8.62 -0.81
C SER A 113 10.20 8.85 -1.54
N ASN A 114 9.44 7.78 -1.81
CA ASN A 114 8.12 7.88 -2.38
C ASN A 114 7.05 8.03 -1.28
N PRO A 115 6.33 9.17 -1.23
CA PRO A 115 5.39 9.46 -0.15
C PRO A 115 4.21 8.49 -0.08
N TYR A 116 3.82 7.88 -1.20
CA TYR A 116 2.77 6.84 -1.21
C TYR A 116 3.22 5.58 -0.50
N ILE A 117 4.47 5.16 -0.72
CA ILE A 117 5.04 3.98 -0.06
C ILE A 117 5.20 4.25 1.44
N ALA A 118 5.77 5.41 1.79
CA ALA A 118 5.98 5.77 3.19
C ALA A 118 4.66 5.89 3.97
N SER A 119 3.61 6.45 3.35
CA SER A 119 2.29 6.55 3.97
C SER A 119 1.62 5.19 4.14
N GLU A 120 1.68 4.34 3.13
CA GLU A 120 1.11 2.98 3.20
C GLU A 120 1.86 2.11 4.21
N ALA A 121 3.21 2.25 4.27
CA ALA A 121 4.02 1.57 5.27
C ALA A 121 3.68 2.02 6.70
N ALA A 122 3.45 3.33 6.91
CA ALA A 122 3.00 3.86 8.19
C ALA A 122 1.61 3.31 8.56
N TYR A 123 0.68 3.24 7.60
CA TYR A 123 -0.63 2.65 7.81
C TYR A 123 -0.53 1.19 8.24
N ALA A 124 0.24 0.37 7.52
CA ALA A 124 0.46 -1.04 7.85
C ALA A 124 1.14 -1.22 9.23
N ALA A 125 2.17 -0.43 9.51
CA ALA A 125 2.94 -0.49 10.75
C ALA A 125 2.10 -0.11 11.97
N ALA A 126 1.11 0.79 11.83
CA ALA A 126 0.19 1.15 12.90
C ALA A 126 -0.58 -0.08 13.40
N TYR A 127 -1.13 -0.89 12.49
CA TYR A 127 -1.82 -2.14 12.83
C TYR A 127 -0.89 -3.21 13.46
N LEU A 128 0.42 -3.07 13.25
CA LEU A 128 1.45 -3.96 13.82
C LEU A 128 2.08 -3.41 15.11
N GLY A 129 1.38 -2.51 15.80
CA GLY A 129 1.78 -1.99 17.11
C GLY A 129 2.85 -0.90 17.07
N LYS A 130 3.10 -0.28 15.88
CA LYS A 130 4.05 0.83 15.69
C LYS A 130 3.34 2.17 15.51
N SER A 131 2.31 2.40 16.31
CA SER A 131 1.42 3.57 16.15
C SER A 131 2.13 4.90 16.31
N GLN A 132 3.09 5.02 17.23
CA GLN A 132 3.81 6.28 17.47
C GLN A 132 4.63 6.70 16.26
N GLU A 133 5.47 5.80 15.74
CA GLU A 133 6.31 6.04 14.56
C GLU A 133 5.46 6.28 13.33
N SER A 134 4.36 5.56 13.20
CA SER A 134 3.43 5.63 12.07
C SER A 134 2.69 6.95 12.04
N VAL A 135 2.08 7.37 13.15
CA VAL A 135 1.33 8.63 13.23
C VAL A 135 2.26 9.81 13.03
N ALA A 136 3.44 9.81 13.67
CA ALA A 136 4.45 10.86 13.46
C ALA A 136 4.81 11.00 11.97
N ARG A 137 4.98 9.87 11.25
CA ARG A 137 5.28 9.88 9.81
C ARG A 137 4.14 10.42 8.96
N LEU A 138 2.88 10.16 9.34
CA LEU A 138 1.69 10.61 8.61
C LEU A 138 1.37 12.10 8.83
N ILE A 139 1.71 12.64 10.01
CA ILE A 139 1.48 14.05 10.36
C ILE A 139 2.50 14.98 9.69
N ILE A 140 3.76 14.52 9.50
CA ILE A 140 4.86 15.35 8.99
C ILE A 140 5.15 15.02 7.52
N PRO A 141 4.33 15.45 6.56
CA PRO A 141 4.68 15.35 5.17
C PRO A 141 5.74 16.38 4.82
N THR A 142 6.78 15.94 4.13
CA THR A 142 7.89 16.80 3.70
C THR A 142 7.48 17.84 2.66
N GLU A 143 6.38 17.61 1.93
CA GLU A 143 5.85 18.52 0.92
C GLU A 143 4.32 18.63 1.02
N GLU A 144 3.79 19.83 0.90
CA GLU A 144 2.35 20.14 1.01
C GLU A 144 1.48 19.29 0.06
N LYS A 145 1.92 19.08 -1.17
CA LYS A 145 1.18 18.27 -2.17
C LYS A 145 0.95 16.82 -1.73
N TYR A 146 1.71 16.31 -0.75
CA TYR A 146 1.59 14.95 -0.24
C TYR A 146 0.86 14.86 1.11
N ARG A 147 0.51 15.99 1.74
CA ARG A 147 -0.26 16.02 3.01
C ARG A 147 -1.54 15.20 2.92
N LYS A 148 -2.27 15.33 1.80
CA LYS A 148 -3.53 14.59 1.59
C LYS A 148 -3.37 13.08 1.68
N ILE A 149 -2.21 12.53 1.30
CA ILE A 149 -1.94 11.09 1.38
C ILE A 149 -1.87 10.64 2.83
N GLY A 150 -1.09 11.34 3.65
CA GLY A 150 -0.99 11.07 5.09
C GLY A 150 -2.33 11.22 5.80
N TYR A 151 -3.07 12.29 5.51
CA TYR A 151 -4.39 12.51 6.12
C TYR A 151 -5.42 11.44 5.74
N SER A 152 -5.42 10.94 4.50
CA SER A 152 -6.29 9.82 4.12
C SER A 152 -5.99 8.56 4.92
N SER A 153 -4.71 8.25 5.15
CA SER A 153 -4.32 7.11 5.99
C SER A 153 -4.73 7.32 7.46
N LEU A 154 -4.55 8.53 7.99
CA LEU A 154 -5.00 8.87 9.35
C LEU A 154 -6.52 8.80 9.50
N GLU A 155 -7.27 9.25 8.49
CA GLU A 155 -8.73 9.13 8.46
C GLU A 155 -9.13 7.65 8.52
N CYS A 156 -8.55 6.79 7.69
CA CYS A 156 -8.83 5.35 7.72
C CYS A 156 -8.54 4.73 9.10
N LEU A 157 -7.41 5.07 9.73
CA LEU A 157 -7.08 4.62 11.07
C LEU A 157 -8.07 5.15 12.12
N SER A 158 -8.53 6.40 11.99
CA SER A 158 -9.48 7.01 12.94
C SER A 158 -10.88 6.41 12.88
N LEU A 159 -11.27 5.93 11.71
CA LEU A 159 -12.56 5.26 11.49
C LEU A 159 -12.57 3.81 12.00
N ASP A 160 -11.40 3.20 12.12
CA ASP A 160 -11.28 1.84 12.69
C ASP A 160 -11.36 1.90 14.23
N PRO A 161 -12.37 1.26 14.85
CA PRO A 161 -12.52 1.25 16.32
C PRO A 161 -11.28 0.72 17.05
N ASP A 162 -10.60 -0.27 16.48
CA ASP A 162 -9.41 -0.89 17.09
C ASP A 162 -8.18 0.05 17.06
N MET A 163 -8.16 1.01 16.13
CA MET A 163 -7.03 1.93 15.93
C MET A 163 -7.25 3.32 16.50
N ARG A 164 -8.49 3.68 16.81
CA ARG A 164 -8.86 5.03 17.28
C ARG A 164 -8.07 5.48 18.51
N ASP A 165 -7.86 4.59 19.46
CA ASP A 165 -7.12 4.93 20.68
C ASP A 165 -5.63 5.13 20.45
N CYS A 166 -5.07 4.55 19.39
CA CYS A 166 -3.68 4.78 18.97
C CYS A 166 -3.45 6.21 18.45
N ILE A 167 -4.49 6.84 17.87
CA ILE A 167 -4.38 8.18 17.25
C ILE A 167 -4.74 9.28 18.25
N ARG A 168 -5.58 8.98 19.24
CA ARG A 168 -6.04 9.96 20.23
C ARG A 168 -4.92 10.77 20.90
N PRO A 169 -3.75 10.18 21.29
CA PRO A 169 -2.66 10.95 21.89
C PRO A 169 -2.08 12.03 20.97
N PHE A 170 -2.26 11.92 19.65
CA PHE A 170 -1.68 12.83 18.64
C PHE A 170 -2.69 13.89 18.16
N LEU A 171 -3.88 13.98 18.75
CA LEU A 171 -4.87 14.99 18.38
C LEU A 171 -4.38 16.44 18.50
N PRO A 172 -3.54 16.83 19.48
CA PRO A 172 -2.98 18.19 19.54
C PRO A 172 -2.15 18.52 18.30
N GLU A 173 -1.22 17.65 17.91
CA GLU A 173 -0.35 17.81 16.74
C GLU A 173 -1.14 17.82 15.43
N LEU A 174 -2.20 16.99 15.35
CA LEU A 174 -3.09 16.97 14.20
C LEU A 174 -3.88 18.28 14.04
N ARG A 175 -4.29 18.92 15.14
CA ARG A 175 -4.98 20.22 15.12
C ARG A 175 -4.02 21.31 14.66
N GLU A 176 -2.81 21.37 15.22
CA GLU A 176 -1.78 22.33 14.83
C GLU A 176 -1.46 22.20 13.33
N ALA A 177 -1.29 20.96 12.83
CA ALA A 177 -1.02 20.71 11.41
C ALA A 177 -2.18 21.08 10.48
N ALA A 178 -3.41 21.11 10.97
CA ALA A 178 -4.60 21.51 10.18
C ALA A 178 -4.76 23.04 10.09
N GLU A 179 -4.12 23.81 10.98
CA GLU A 179 -4.19 25.27 11.04
C GLU A 179 -3.08 25.95 10.19
N THR A 180 -2.10 25.18 9.72
CA THR A 180 -0.98 25.63 8.88
C THR A 180 -1.16 25.24 7.42
#